data_ccd6c9ecbc87ed99d542ce6dff3549e1
#
_entry.id   ccd6c9ecbc87ed99d542ce6dff3549e1
#
_cell.length_a   1.000
_cell.length_b   1.000
_cell.length_c   1.000
_cell.angle_alpha   90.00
_cell.angle_beta   90.00
_cell.angle_gamma   90.00
#
_symmetry.space_group_name_H-M   'P 1'
#
loop_
_entity.id
_entity.type
_entity.pdbx_description
1 polymer ?
#
loop_
_entity_poly.entity_id
_entity_poly.type
_entity_poly.pdbx_seq_one_letter_code
_entity_poly.pdbx_strand_id
1 'polypeptide(L)'
;MADTDKLHVSLVTPERELFAGEVDQVVAPGVEGEFGVLAHHAPFMTTLAEGDVTILDGTTKRVFQVRGGFADVNEYGMTILAEHANEYGENVH
;
A
#
# COMPACT_ATOMS: atom_id res chain seq x y z
N MET A 1 15.39 -19.33 0.43
CA MET A 1 15.17 -19.23 0.59
C MET A 1 14.61 -18.53 0.81
N ALA A 2 14.57 -18.27 0.88
CA ALA A 2 14.00 -17.93 1.05
C ALA A 2 13.52 -16.88 1.22
N ASP A 3 13.40 -16.20 0.96
CA ASP A 3 12.94 -15.26 1.02
C ASP A 3 11.74 -14.94 1.07
N THR A 4 11.34 -15.05 1.25
CA THR A 4 10.04 -15.18 1.34
C THR A 4 9.33 -14.36 2.31
N ASP A 5 9.91 -13.37 2.88
CA ASP A 5 9.26 -12.51 3.82
C ASP A 5 8.86 -11.23 3.16
N LYS A 6 8.17 -11.35 2.05
CA LYS A 6 7.66 -10.18 1.36
C LYS A 6 6.17 -10.07 1.56
N LEU A 7 5.68 -8.85 1.56
CA LEU A 7 4.27 -8.55 1.67
C LEU A 7 3.69 -8.42 0.27
N HIS A 8 2.65 -9.17 -0.01
CA HIS A 8 1.95 -9.05 -1.29
C HIS A 8 0.99 -7.88 -1.19
N VAL A 9 1.07 -6.94 -2.12
CA VAL A 9 0.30 -5.71 -2.06
C VAL A 9 -0.41 -5.48 -3.37
N SER A 10 -1.65 -5.03 -3.27
CA SER A 10 -2.43 -4.62 -4.41
C SER A 10 -3.02 -3.26 -4.10
N LEU A 11 -2.86 -2.31 -4.99
CA LEU A 11 -3.44 -0.97 -4.84
C LEU A 11 -4.32 -0.72 -6.05
N VAL A 12 -5.62 -0.59 -5.83
CA VAL A 12 -6.56 -0.43 -6.93
C VAL A 12 -7.50 0.74 -6.68
N THR A 13 -7.98 1.29 -7.77
CA THR A 13 -9.07 2.26 -7.76
C THR A 13 -10.19 1.66 -8.59
N PRO A 14 -11.37 2.29 -8.63
CA PRO A 14 -12.44 1.76 -9.47
C PRO A 14 -12.06 1.68 -10.94
N GLU A 15 -11.13 2.51 -11.39
CA GLU A 15 -10.78 2.52 -12.81
C GLU A 15 -9.71 1.51 -13.16
N ARG A 16 -8.80 1.19 -12.24
CA ARG A 16 -7.69 0.31 -12.63
C ARG A 16 -6.83 -0.06 -11.43
N GLU A 17 -5.97 -1.02 -11.65
CA GLU A 17 -4.97 -1.41 -10.69
C GLU A 17 -3.75 -0.55 -10.91
N LEU A 18 -3.25 0.07 -9.87
CA LEU A 18 -2.09 0.93 -9.95
C LEU A 18 -0.81 0.24 -9.52
N PHE A 19 -0.91 -0.75 -8.68
CA PHE A 19 0.27 -1.48 -8.21
C PHE A 19 -0.12 -2.88 -7.81
N ALA A 20 0.71 -3.84 -8.12
CA ALA A 20 0.57 -5.19 -7.60
C ALA A 20 1.96 -5.79 -7.55
N GLY A 21 2.33 -6.38 -6.45
CA GLY A 21 3.63 -6.99 -6.32
C GLY A 21 3.95 -7.33 -4.90
N GLU A 22 5.17 -7.82 -4.69
CA GLU A 22 5.65 -8.19 -3.37
C GLU A 22 6.72 -7.22 -2.96
N VAL A 23 6.57 -6.68 -1.77
CA VAL A 23 7.43 -5.60 -1.30
C VAL A 23 7.82 -5.82 0.15
N ASP A 24 8.71 -4.98 0.65
CA ASP A 24 9.17 -5.12 2.03
C ASP A 24 8.20 -4.49 3.02
N GLN A 25 7.62 -3.35 2.65
CA GLN A 25 6.81 -2.60 3.61
C GLN A 25 5.89 -1.65 2.90
N VAL A 26 4.74 -1.39 3.48
CA VAL A 26 3.83 -0.35 3.02
C VAL A 26 3.51 0.54 4.21
N VAL A 27 3.56 1.85 4.02
CA VAL A 27 3.12 2.81 5.02
C VAL A 27 1.92 3.53 4.43
N ALA A 28 0.84 3.58 5.16
CA ALA A 28 -0.42 4.11 4.64
C ALA A 28 -1.09 5.05 5.62
N PRO A 29 -1.92 5.99 5.12
CA PRO A 29 -2.56 6.99 5.97
C PRO A 29 -3.90 6.49 6.46
N GLY A 30 -3.96 5.92 7.64
CA GLY A 30 -5.23 5.52 8.23
C GLY A 30 -5.92 6.70 8.87
N VAL A 31 -7.25 6.62 9.01
CA VAL A 31 -7.99 7.71 9.65
C VAL A 31 -7.61 7.88 11.10
N GLU A 32 -7.04 6.84 11.71
CA GLU A 32 -6.60 6.94 13.09
C GLU A 32 -5.10 7.17 13.19
N GLY A 33 -4.43 7.39 12.09
CA GLY A 33 -3.01 7.66 12.06
C GLY A 33 -2.32 6.80 11.02
N GLU A 34 -1.12 7.21 10.67
CA GLU A 34 -0.32 6.49 9.70
C GLU A 34 0.08 5.15 10.30
N PHE A 35 0.09 4.12 9.48
CA PHE A 35 0.47 2.81 9.95
C PHE A 35 1.37 2.13 8.91
N GLY A 36 2.23 1.22 9.39
CA GLY A 36 3.12 0.46 8.53
C GLY A 36 2.78 -1.01 8.57
N VAL A 37 2.93 -1.69 7.46
CA VAL A 37 2.61 -3.11 7.33
C VAL A 37 3.82 -3.81 6.75
N LEU A 38 4.24 -4.87 7.41
CA LEU A 38 5.30 -5.74 6.93
C LEU A 38 4.70 -7.11 6.64
N ALA A 39 5.48 -8.00 6.08
CA ALA A 39 5.02 -9.36 5.87
C ALA A 39 4.59 -9.96 7.20
N HIS A 40 3.61 -10.82 7.16
CA HIS A 40 3.11 -11.52 8.33
C HIS A 40 2.46 -10.61 9.37
N HIS A 41 2.03 -9.43 8.97
CA HIS A 41 1.32 -8.53 9.85
C HIS A 41 -0.01 -9.16 10.26
N ALA A 42 -0.43 -8.92 11.48
CA ALA A 42 -1.71 -9.44 11.93
C ALA A 42 -2.84 -8.86 11.08
N PRO A 43 -3.88 -9.60 10.83
CA PRO A 43 -4.98 -9.09 9.99
C PRO A 43 -5.67 -7.90 10.62
N PHE A 44 -6.03 -6.95 9.79
CA PHE A 44 -6.89 -5.84 10.23
C PHE A 44 -7.41 -5.11 9.00
N MET A 45 -8.39 -4.25 9.23
CA MET A 45 -8.94 -3.38 8.20
C MET A 45 -9.07 -1.99 8.77
N THR A 46 -8.87 -1.00 7.95
CA THR A 46 -9.02 0.38 8.39
C THR A 46 -9.42 1.26 7.21
N THR A 47 -10.11 2.34 7.51
CA THR A 47 -10.43 3.35 6.52
C THR A 47 -9.21 4.23 6.29
N LEU A 48 -9.02 4.66 5.07
CA LEU A 48 -7.90 5.52 4.72
C LEU A 48 -8.30 6.98 4.75
N ALA A 49 -7.38 7.78 5.23
CA ALA A 49 -7.52 9.23 5.14
C ALA A 49 -6.88 9.67 3.85
N GLU A 50 -6.98 10.93 3.53
CA GLU A 50 -6.25 11.49 2.41
C GLU A 50 -4.78 11.58 2.81
N GLY A 51 -3.89 11.09 1.96
CA GLY A 51 -2.48 11.13 2.27
C GLY A 51 -1.70 10.21 1.35
N ASP A 52 -0.50 9.87 1.76
CA ASP A 52 0.41 9.12 0.92
C ASP A 52 0.51 7.67 1.34
N VAL A 53 0.43 6.79 0.37
CA VAL A 53 0.78 5.39 0.54
C VAL A 53 2.19 5.26 0.01
N THR A 54 3.11 4.81 0.84
CA THR A 54 4.50 4.64 0.46
C THR A 54 4.82 3.15 0.43
N ILE A 55 5.33 2.69 -0.68
CA ILE A 55 5.66 1.29 -0.88
C ILE A 55 7.17 1.19 -0.97
N LEU A 56 7.76 0.39 -0.10
CA LEU A 56 9.21 0.25 0.01
C LEU A 56 9.62 -1.16 -0.33
N ASP A 57 10.58 -1.29 -1.23
CA ASP A 57 11.09 -2.59 -1.61
C ASP A 57 12.57 -2.45 -1.91
N GLY A 58 13.40 -2.90 -0.99
CA GLY A 58 14.84 -2.70 -1.11
C GLY A 58 15.16 -1.23 -1.11
N THR A 59 15.79 -0.76 -2.17
CA THR A 59 16.09 0.66 -2.30
C THR A 59 15.04 1.39 -3.13
N THR A 60 14.03 0.68 -3.58
CA THR A 60 12.97 1.28 -4.38
C THR A 60 11.88 1.84 -3.48
N LYS A 61 11.43 3.03 -3.80
CA LYS A 61 10.37 3.68 -3.05
C LYS A 61 9.37 4.24 -4.04
N ARG A 62 8.12 3.88 -3.89
CA ARG A 62 7.06 4.43 -4.73
C ARG A 62 6.02 5.05 -3.83
N VAL A 63 5.54 6.21 -4.19
CA VAL A 63 4.59 6.95 -3.38
C VAL A 63 3.36 7.23 -4.21
N PHE A 64 2.21 6.92 -3.65
CA PHE A 64 0.92 7.18 -4.30
C PHE A 64 0.12 8.07 -3.38
N GLN A 65 -0.41 9.15 -3.90
CA GLN A 65 -1.32 9.96 -3.12
C GLN A 65 -2.70 9.34 -3.25
N VAL A 66 -3.36 9.09 -2.15
CA VAL A 66 -4.70 8.50 -2.16
C VAL A 66 -5.67 9.41 -1.45
N ARG A 67 -6.93 9.29 -1.82
CA ARG A 67 -7.98 10.09 -1.22
C ARG A 67 -9.14 9.15 -0.96
N GLY A 68 -9.29 8.73 0.29
CA GLY A 68 -10.39 7.88 0.68
C GLY A 68 -10.19 6.43 0.31
N GLY A 69 -11.02 5.58 0.84
CA GLY A 69 -10.98 4.17 0.60
C GLY A 69 -10.66 3.40 1.85
N PHE A 70 -10.15 2.19 1.69
CA PHE A 70 -9.72 1.47 2.88
C PHE A 70 -8.67 0.43 2.54
N ALA A 71 -8.05 -0.10 3.58
CA ALA A 71 -7.02 -1.11 3.47
C ALA A 71 -7.45 -2.36 4.24
N ASP A 72 -7.17 -3.50 3.66
CA ASP A 72 -7.49 -4.79 4.24
C ASP A 72 -6.19 -5.58 4.28
N VAL A 73 -5.77 -5.98 5.46
CA VAL A 73 -4.58 -6.80 5.63
C VAL A 73 -5.03 -8.15 6.14
N ASN A 74 -4.60 -9.20 5.48
CA ASN A 74 -4.96 -10.56 5.89
C ASN A 74 -3.78 -11.47 5.58
N GLU A 75 -3.98 -12.77 5.73
CA GLU A 75 -2.88 -13.70 5.59
C GLU A 75 -2.33 -13.76 4.17
N TYR A 76 -3.07 -13.27 3.18
CA TYR A 76 -2.61 -13.27 1.81
C TYR A 76 -1.89 -12.00 1.43
N GLY A 77 -1.98 -10.98 2.25
CA GLY A 77 -1.31 -9.71 1.97
C GLY A 77 -2.18 -8.52 2.26
N MET A 78 -1.90 -7.43 1.58
CA MET A 78 -2.58 -6.16 1.80
C MET A 78 -3.25 -5.72 0.53
N THR A 79 -4.51 -5.36 0.62
CA THR A 79 -5.25 -4.78 -0.48
C THR A 79 -5.65 -3.36 -0.11
N ILE A 80 -5.35 -2.41 -0.96
CA ILE A 80 -5.72 -1.03 -0.76
C ILE A 80 -6.71 -0.67 -1.85
N LEU A 81 -7.92 -0.30 -1.44
CA LEU A 81 -8.96 0.13 -2.36
C LEU A 81 -9.12 1.62 -2.16
N ALA A 82 -8.58 2.39 -3.07
CA ALA A 82 -8.61 3.84 -2.96
C ALA A 82 -9.67 4.40 -3.89
N GLU A 83 -10.37 5.43 -3.44
CA GLU A 83 -11.36 6.08 -4.30
C GLU A 83 -10.65 6.86 -5.40
N HIS A 84 -9.54 7.49 -5.06
CA HIS A 84 -8.71 8.20 -6.02
C HIS A 84 -7.27 7.97 -5.64
N ALA A 85 -6.42 7.75 -6.60
CA ALA A 85 -4.99 7.56 -6.34
C ALA A 85 -4.19 7.97 -7.55
N ASN A 86 -3.05 8.58 -7.29
CA ASN A 86 -2.09 8.97 -8.32
C ASN A 86 -0.70 8.69 -7.81
N GLU A 87 0.14 8.17 -8.64
CA GLU A 87 1.52 7.96 -8.26
C GLU A 87 2.30 9.25 -8.50
N TYR A 88 3.06 9.70 -7.51
CA TYR A 88 3.85 10.88 -7.70
C TYR A 88 5.29 10.58 -7.93
N GLY A 89 5.97 11.51 -8.52
CA GLY A 89 7.39 11.47 -8.66
C GLY A 89 7.88 10.50 -9.67
N GLU A 90 6.99 9.77 -10.27
CA GLU A 90 7.38 8.71 -11.10
C GLU A 90 7.98 9.19 -12.35
N ASN A 91 7.52 10.25 -12.86
CA ASN A 91 8.02 10.72 -14.10
C ASN A 91 8.61 12.04 -13.96
N VAL A 92 9.16 12.30 -12.87
CA VAL A 92 9.83 13.51 -12.70
C VAL A 92 11.06 13.50 -13.50
N HIS A 93 11.22 14.33 -14.29
CA HIS A 93 12.44 14.44 -15.02
C HIS A 93 12.29 15.28 -16.18
#